data_59221abd515a0f029fc355594316ca92
#
_entry.id   59221abd515a0f029fc355594316ca92
#
_cell.length_a   1.000
_cell.length_b   1.000
_cell.length_c   1.000
_cell.angle_alpha   90.00
_cell.angle_beta   90.00
_cell.angle_gamma   90.00
#
_symmetry.space_group_name_H-M   'P 1'
#
loop_
_entity.id
_entity.type
_entity.pdbx_description
1 polymer ?
#
loop_
_entity_poly.entity_id
_entity_poly.type
_entity_poly.pdbx_seq_one_letter_code
_entity_poly.pdbx_strand_id
1 'polypeptide(L)'
;HNKTKKIATVTAVYPPARFGEIIIKNKNVTSFREKPQTNKSWINGGFFVSNYKIFNFIQGDQEILEKKPLEKLSKLKKLAAFKHRGFWKCMDTIRDRDVLRKIYKINKFIF
;
A
#
# COMPACT_ATOMS: atom_id res chain seq x y z
N HIS A 1 -1.66 5.38 15.70
CA HIS A 1 -1.29 6.78 15.42
C HIS A 1 -0.94 7.55 16.68
N ASN A 2 -1.82 7.54 17.66
CA ASN A 2 -1.61 8.32 18.89
C ASN A 2 -0.37 7.89 19.68
N LYS A 3 -0.02 6.61 19.63
CA LYS A 3 1.15 6.09 20.33
C LYS A 3 2.47 6.58 19.75
N THR A 4 2.52 6.81 18.45
CA THR A 4 3.76 7.23 17.77
C THR A 4 4.03 8.71 17.93
N LYS A 5 3.01 9.51 18.20
CA LYS A 5 3.08 10.97 18.30
C LYS A 5 3.65 11.64 17.05
N LYS A 6 3.52 10.99 15.90
CA LYS A 6 3.90 11.56 14.62
C LYS A 6 2.79 12.42 14.05
N ILE A 7 3.10 13.22 13.04
CA ILE A 7 2.10 14.08 12.40
C ILE A 7 1.12 13.26 11.59
N ALA A 8 1.59 12.26 10.88
CA ALA A 8 0.74 11.39 10.07
C ALA A 8 1.15 9.93 10.21
N THR A 9 0.19 9.05 10.02
CA THR A 9 0.40 7.60 9.94
C THR A 9 -0.23 7.10 8.67
N VAL A 10 0.53 6.38 7.86
CA VAL A 10 0.04 5.73 6.64
C VAL A 10 -0.11 4.23 6.88
N THR A 11 -1.14 3.64 6.30
CA THR A 11 -1.28 2.19 6.31
C THR A 11 -0.33 1.59 5.27
N ALA A 12 0.56 0.73 5.73
CA ALA A 12 1.49 0.01 4.86
C ALA A 12 0.98 -1.41 4.67
N VAL A 13 0.99 -1.89 3.44
CA VAL A 13 0.49 -3.22 3.10
C VAL A 13 1.46 -3.95 2.17
N TYR A 14 1.36 -5.27 2.15
CA TYR A 14 1.96 -6.11 1.12
C TYR A 14 0.86 -6.48 0.13
N PRO A 15 0.90 -5.97 -1.11
CA PRO A 15 -0.11 -6.34 -2.10
C PRO A 15 0.10 -7.77 -2.58
N PRO A 16 -0.97 -8.46 -3.00
CA PRO A 16 -0.80 -9.74 -3.68
C PRO A 16 -0.07 -9.53 -5.00
N ALA A 17 0.80 -10.46 -5.37
CA ALA A 17 1.49 -10.39 -6.65
C ALA A 17 0.49 -10.62 -7.78
N ARG A 18 0.60 -9.78 -8.83
CA ARG A 18 -0.28 -9.89 -10.01
C ARG A 18 0.29 -10.80 -11.08
N PHE A 19 1.60 -11.00 -11.08
CA PHE A 19 2.33 -11.71 -12.13
C PHE A 19 3.25 -12.74 -11.52
N GLY A 20 3.53 -13.80 -12.27
CA GLY A 20 4.55 -14.74 -11.90
C GLY A 20 5.95 -14.12 -11.98
N GLU A 21 6.88 -14.63 -11.20
CA GLU A 21 8.28 -14.24 -11.25
C GLU A 21 9.07 -15.25 -12.06
N ILE A 22 10.00 -14.75 -12.87
CA ILE A 22 10.95 -15.61 -13.58
C ILE A 22 12.38 -15.17 -13.28
N ILE A 23 13.27 -16.15 -13.19
CA ILE A 23 14.70 -15.90 -13.10
C ILE A 23 15.34 -16.36 -14.40
N ILE A 24 16.08 -15.46 -15.04
CA ILE A 24 16.70 -15.73 -16.33
C ILE A 24 18.22 -15.79 -16.17
N LYS A 25 18.80 -16.88 -16.63
CA LYS A 25 20.26 -17.03 -16.76
C LYS A 25 20.61 -17.45 -18.18
N ASN A 26 21.47 -16.67 -18.84
CA ASN A 26 21.98 -17.01 -20.19
C ASN A 26 20.84 -17.37 -21.16
N LYS A 27 19.80 -16.56 -21.21
CA LYS A 27 18.60 -16.75 -22.04
C LYS A 27 17.69 -17.91 -21.62
N ASN A 28 18.01 -18.60 -20.54
CA ASN A 28 17.18 -19.68 -20.02
C ASN A 28 16.41 -19.25 -18.78
N VAL A 29 15.17 -19.66 -18.69
CA VAL A 29 14.38 -19.50 -17.46
C VAL A 29 14.80 -20.60 -16.50
N THR A 30 15.48 -20.22 -15.42
CA THR A 30 15.96 -21.18 -14.42
C THR A 30 15.02 -21.33 -13.25
N SER A 31 14.08 -20.41 -13.07
CA SER A 31 13.06 -20.49 -12.05
C SER A 31 11.82 -19.76 -12.52
N PHE A 32 10.66 -20.35 -12.26
CA PHE A 32 9.37 -19.74 -12.53
C PHE A 32 8.50 -19.90 -11.28
N ARG A 33 7.96 -18.77 -10.79
CA ARG A 33 7.04 -18.76 -9.66
C ARG A 33 5.74 -18.10 -10.07
N GLU A 34 4.68 -18.88 -10.05
CA GLU A 34 3.36 -18.32 -10.33
C GLU A 34 2.85 -17.54 -9.12
N LYS A 35 2.58 -16.23 -9.33
CA LYS A 35 1.97 -15.34 -8.34
C LYS A 35 2.50 -15.52 -6.91
N PRO A 36 3.78 -15.22 -6.65
CA PRO A 36 4.32 -15.37 -5.30
C PRO A 36 3.54 -14.52 -4.31
N GLN A 37 3.26 -15.09 -3.14
CA GLN A 37 2.47 -14.44 -2.09
C GLN A 37 3.21 -13.30 -1.41
N THR A 38 4.53 -13.38 -1.38
CA THR A 38 5.34 -12.43 -0.65
C THR A 38 5.90 -11.37 -1.58
N ASN A 39 5.45 -10.15 -1.40
CA ASN A 39 6.12 -8.99 -1.92
C ASN A 39 7.09 -8.52 -0.83
N LYS A 40 8.33 -8.28 -1.21
CA LYS A 40 9.36 -7.84 -0.26
C LYS A 40 9.26 -6.35 0.09
N SER A 41 8.36 -5.63 -0.54
CA SER A 41 8.21 -4.19 -0.32
C SER A 41 6.85 -3.85 0.23
N TRP A 42 6.86 -3.05 1.28
CA TRP A 42 5.65 -2.41 1.77
C TRP A 42 5.24 -1.31 0.80
N ILE A 43 3.95 -1.18 0.56
CA ILE A 43 3.41 -0.09 -0.25
C ILE A 43 2.37 0.70 0.52
N ASN A 44 2.05 1.88 0.01
CA ASN A 44 1.00 2.72 0.54
C ASN A 44 -0.36 2.04 0.35
N GLY A 45 -1.01 1.70 1.47
CA GLY A 45 -2.34 1.08 1.45
C GLY A 45 -3.49 2.07 1.39
N GLY A 46 -3.21 3.36 1.43
CA GLY A 46 -4.19 4.40 1.18
C GLY A 46 -4.81 5.05 2.40
N PHE A 47 -5.00 4.36 3.49
CA PHE A 47 -5.61 4.94 4.67
C PHE A 47 -4.58 5.74 5.48
N PHE A 48 -4.93 6.97 5.81
CA PHE A 48 -4.08 7.88 6.58
C PHE A 48 -4.80 8.37 7.82
N VAL A 49 -4.05 8.49 8.91
CA VAL A 49 -4.48 9.22 10.10
C VAL A 49 -3.48 10.32 10.34
N SER A 50 -3.95 11.54 10.48
CA SER A 50 -3.04 12.66 10.69
C SER A 50 -3.62 13.65 11.70
N ASN A 51 -2.75 14.41 12.34
CA ASN A 51 -3.21 15.54 13.13
C ASN A 51 -3.27 16.80 12.24
N TYR A 52 -3.84 17.87 12.78
CA TYR A 52 -4.06 19.08 11.99
C TYR A 52 -2.76 19.76 11.51
N LYS A 53 -1.64 19.45 12.12
CA LYS A 53 -0.34 20.03 11.72
C LYS A 53 0.07 19.62 10.31
N ILE A 54 -0.57 18.58 9.74
CA ILE A 54 -0.31 18.19 8.36
C ILE A 54 -0.57 19.33 7.38
N PHE A 55 -1.50 20.24 7.69
CA PHE A 55 -1.81 21.36 6.82
C PHE A 55 -0.63 22.32 6.66
N ASN A 56 0.30 22.34 7.60
CA ASN A 56 1.53 23.15 7.47
C ASN A 56 2.45 22.65 6.38
N PHE A 57 2.23 21.41 5.89
CA PHE A 57 3.04 20.77 4.87
C PHE A 57 2.36 20.77 3.51
N ILE A 58 1.12 21.24 3.43
CA ILE A 58 0.34 21.34 2.20
C ILE A 58 0.27 22.82 1.81
N GLN A 59 0.78 23.15 0.63
CA GLN A 59 0.93 24.54 0.20
C GLN A 59 -0.22 25.05 -0.68
N GLY A 60 -1.30 24.31 -0.80
CA GLY A 60 -2.46 24.74 -1.56
C GLY A 60 -3.21 23.58 -2.19
N ASP A 61 -4.28 23.91 -2.89
CA ASP A 61 -5.20 22.90 -3.43
C ASP A 61 -4.59 22.06 -4.56
N GLN A 62 -3.53 22.54 -5.17
CA GLN A 62 -2.83 21.81 -6.23
C GLN A 62 -1.80 20.81 -5.71
N GLU A 63 -1.52 20.82 -4.42
CA GLU A 63 -0.52 19.96 -3.82
C GLU A 63 -1.05 18.54 -3.69
N ILE A 64 -0.27 17.58 -4.14
CA ILE A 64 -0.61 16.15 -4.01
C ILE A 64 -0.01 15.63 -2.72
N LEU A 65 -0.85 15.13 -1.81
CA LEU A 65 -0.45 14.68 -0.49
C LEU A 65 0.68 13.65 -0.54
N GLU A 66 0.58 12.66 -1.44
CA GLU A 66 1.53 11.56 -1.53
C GLU A 66 2.86 11.93 -2.17
N LYS A 67 3.01 13.16 -2.59
CA LYS A 67 4.29 13.66 -3.14
C LYS A 67 5.04 14.48 -2.10
N LYS A 68 5.21 15.77 -2.34
CA LYS A 68 6.04 16.63 -1.47
C LYS A 68 5.65 16.62 0.01
N PRO A 69 4.36 16.69 0.39
CA PRO A 69 4.01 16.68 1.79
C PRO A 69 4.49 15.44 2.53
N LEU A 70 4.20 14.25 2.01
CA LEU A 70 4.62 13.01 2.67
C LEU A 70 6.13 12.80 2.60
N GLU A 71 6.77 13.18 1.49
CA GLU A 71 8.22 13.13 1.38
C GLU A 71 8.89 13.99 2.45
N LYS A 72 8.40 15.18 2.68
CA LYS A 72 8.92 16.08 3.70
C LYS A 72 8.70 15.54 5.10
N LEU A 73 7.51 15.01 5.39
CA LEU A 73 7.23 14.38 6.67
C LEU A 73 8.15 13.18 6.92
N SER A 74 8.42 12.41 5.90
CA SER A 74 9.34 11.26 5.97
C SER A 74 10.76 11.72 6.32
N LYS A 75 11.26 12.72 5.62
CA LYS A 75 12.59 13.28 5.88
C LYS A 75 12.74 13.84 7.29
N LEU A 76 11.68 14.44 7.82
CA LEU A 76 11.66 14.98 9.17
C LEU A 76 11.35 13.94 10.24
N LYS A 77 11.19 12.67 9.84
CA LYS A 77 10.83 11.55 10.74
C LYS A 77 9.52 11.80 11.49
N LYS A 78 8.56 12.42 10.82
CA LYS A 78 7.23 12.74 11.34
C LYS A 78 6.12 11.91 10.71
N LEU A 79 6.47 10.94 9.90
CA LEU A 79 5.54 10.00 9.27
C LEU A 79 5.74 8.61 9.87
N ALA A 80 4.66 8.02 10.40
CA ALA A 80 4.67 6.66 10.89
C ALA A 80 3.96 5.74 9.90
N ALA A 81 4.22 4.45 10.02
CA ALA A 81 3.54 3.43 9.25
C ALA A 81 2.82 2.47 10.20
N PHE A 82 1.57 2.17 9.87
CA PHE A 82 0.84 1.06 10.47
C PHE A 82 0.90 -0.13 9.52
N LYS A 83 1.57 -1.19 9.93
CA LYS A 83 1.77 -2.39 9.09
C LYS A 83 0.54 -3.27 9.17
N HIS A 84 -0.24 -3.29 8.10
CA HIS A 84 -1.40 -4.17 8.00
C HIS A 84 -1.01 -5.45 7.28
N ARG A 85 -1.14 -6.57 7.95
CA ARG A 85 -0.74 -7.88 7.41
C ARG A 85 -1.93 -8.74 6.97
N GLY A 86 -3.15 -8.26 7.20
CA GLY A 86 -4.37 -8.96 6.83
C GLY A 86 -4.77 -8.73 5.37
N PHE A 87 -6.01 -9.05 5.08
CA PHE A 87 -6.56 -8.88 3.74
C PHE A 87 -6.49 -7.41 3.31
N TRP A 88 -5.98 -7.20 2.12
CA TRP A 88 -6.01 -5.90 1.45
C TRP A 88 -6.02 -6.13 -0.05
N LYS A 89 -6.89 -5.43 -0.76
CA LYS A 89 -6.93 -5.45 -2.21
C LYS A 89 -7.46 -4.13 -2.72
N CYS A 90 -6.78 -3.54 -3.68
CA CYS A 90 -7.25 -2.33 -4.36
C CYS A 90 -8.41 -2.66 -5.30
N MET A 91 -9.22 -1.65 -5.58
CA MET A 91 -10.29 -1.74 -6.57
C MET A 91 -10.18 -0.53 -7.51
N ASP A 92 -9.27 -0.63 -8.46
CA ASP A 92 -9.01 0.44 -9.41
C ASP A 92 -9.54 0.13 -10.81
N THR A 93 -9.89 -1.13 -11.07
CA THR A 93 -10.38 -1.60 -12.37
C THR A 93 -11.64 -2.43 -12.21
N ILE A 94 -12.36 -2.64 -13.32
CA ILE A 94 -13.52 -3.53 -13.35
C ILE A 94 -13.11 -4.96 -12.96
N ARG A 95 -11.94 -5.40 -13.41
CA ARG A 95 -11.41 -6.71 -13.05
C ARG A 95 -11.23 -6.84 -11.53
N ASP A 96 -10.66 -5.83 -10.89
CA ASP A 96 -10.50 -5.81 -9.43
C ASP A 96 -11.84 -5.92 -8.73
N ARG A 97 -12.84 -5.19 -9.21
CA ARG A 97 -14.21 -5.26 -8.69
C ARG A 97 -14.78 -6.68 -8.78
N ASP A 98 -14.63 -7.32 -9.94
CA ASP A 98 -15.17 -8.65 -10.15
C ASP A 98 -14.48 -9.69 -9.28
N VAL A 99 -13.17 -9.57 -9.09
CA VAL A 99 -12.41 -10.43 -8.17
C VAL A 99 -12.90 -10.25 -6.73
N LEU A 100 -13.08 -9.01 -6.29
CA LEU A 100 -13.60 -8.73 -4.95
C LEU A 100 -15.00 -9.28 -4.73
N ARG A 101 -15.87 -9.19 -5.74
CA ARG A 101 -17.21 -9.78 -5.68
C ARG A 101 -17.16 -11.28 -5.50
N LYS A 102 -16.26 -11.96 -6.20
CA LYS A 102 -16.09 -13.40 -6.04
C LYS A 102 -15.59 -13.75 -4.64
N ILE A 103 -14.61 -13.03 -4.14
CA ILE A 103 -14.09 -13.23 -2.78
C ILE A 103 -15.20 -13.04 -1.75
N TYR A 104 -16.00 -12.00 -1.90
CA TYR A 104 -17.11 -11.73 -1.00
C TYR A 104 -18.16 -12.85 -1.02
N LYS A 105 -18.50 -13.35 -2.20
CA LYS A 105 -19.46 -14.46 -2.32
C LYS A 105 -18.97 -15.73 -1.63
N ILE A 106 -17.68 -15.99 -1.67
CA ILE A 106 -17.10 -17.20 -1.08
C ILE A 106 -16.99 -17.05 0.44
N ASN A 107 -16.51 -15.92 0.92
CA ASN A 107 -16.15 -15.70 2.32
C ASN A 107 -17.16 -14.88 3.14
N LYS A 108 -17.93 -14.03 2.50
CA LYS A 108 -19.01 -13.18 3.07
C LYS A 108 -18.62 -12.26 4.24
N PHE A 109 -17.43 -12.37 4.80
CA PHE A 109 -17.06 -11.69 6.05
C PHE A 109 -15.62 -11.25 6.07
N ILE A 110 -15.15 -10.72 4.99
CA ILE A 110 -13.75 -10.33 4.84
C ILE A 110 -13.37 -9.17 5.78
N PHE A 111 -14.37 -8.49 6.26
CA PHE A 111 -14.19 -7.33 7.13
C PHE A 111 -14.49 -7.64 8.58
#